data_7b8d1654371e84102d8537e8ffd85bb2
#
_entry.id   7b8d1654371e84102d8537e8ffd85bb2
#
_cell.length_a   1.000
_cell.length_b   1.000
_cell.length_c   1.000
_cell.angle_alpha   90.00
_cell.angle_beta   90.00
_cell.angle_gamma   90.00
#
_symmetry.space_group_name_H-M   'P 1'
#
loop_
_entity.id
_entity.type
_entity.pdbx_description
1 polymer ?
#
loop_
_entity_poly.entity_id
_entity_poly.type
_entity_poly.pdbx_seq_one_letter_code
_entity_poly.pdbx_strand_id
1 'polypeptide(L)'
;HFAKKGIDSGGDGLICVNNRAGGHLGSHSMEDMYKELNDLGLPLICAGGIGSEIELYKALKIGFDGVQMGTRFVASTECNTLEDYKTAIVNASEEDIVSTTRLTGVPVSVIKSEGFRKDNTWLFKKLLESRFKHKARMILNLSSLFRSKYYLKKNNGKNSKKIQSLYSAGKSVHTIHKIESATSIMQHLGQSINISNIYN
;
A
#
# COMPACT_ATOMS: atom_id res chain seq x y z
N HIS A 1 14.05 -0.57 -15.40
CA HIS A 1 13.26 -0.50 -16.64
C HIS A 1 12.12 0.52 -16.53
N PHE A 2 11.23 0.43 -15.51
CA PHE A 2 10.10 1.36 -15.35
C PHE A 2 10.55 2.80 -15.02
N ALA A 3 11.59 2.95 -14.19
CA ALA A 3 12.16 4.26 -13.87
C ALA A 3 12.63 4.99 -15.14
N LYS A 4 13.40 4.31 -16.01
CA LYS A 4 13.83 4.88 -17.31
C LYS A 4 12.65 5.34 -18.16
N LYS A 5 11.58 4.55 -18.25
CA LYS A 5 10.38 4.97 -19.00
C LYS A 5 9.72 6.22 -18.42
N GLY A 6 9.71 6.36 -17.09
CA GLY A 6 9.21 7.56 -16.42
C GLY A 6 10.03 8.80 -16.78
N ILE A 7 11.35 8.67 -16.77
CA ILE A 7 12.29 9.71 -17.16
C ILE A 7 12.12 10.09 -18.63
N ASP A 8 12.12 9.10 -19.52
CA ASP A 8 11.94 9.30 -20.96
C ASP A 8 10.59 9.97 -21.30
N SER A 9 9.60 9.84 -20.41
CA SER A 9 8.30 10.50 -20.53
C SER A 9 8.24 11.89 -19.89
N GLY A 10 9.34 12.43 -19.39
CA GLY A 10 9.43 13.77 -18.80
C GLY A 10 9.04 13.83 -17.33
N GLY A 11 9.19 12.75 -16.57
CA GLY A 11 8.94 12.75 -15.12
C GLY A 11 10.01 13.53 -14.35
N ASP A 12 9.59 14.39 -13.42
CA ASP A 12 10.46 15.25 -12.61
C ASP A 12 10.98 14.56 -11.33
N GLY A 13 10.49 13.36 -11.03
CA GLY A 13 10.86 12.55 -9.86
C GLY A 13 10.22 11.18 -9.91
N LEU A 14 10.56 10.31 -8.97
CA LEU A 14 10.09 8.93 -8.90
C LEU A 14 9.45 8.61 -7.55
N ILE A 15 8.25 8.05 -7.56
CA ILE A 15 7.65 7.45 -6.38
C ILE A 15 8.04 5.97 -6.34
N CYS A 16 8.87 5.63 -5.37
CA CYS A 16 9.48 4.32 -5.20
C CYS A 16 8.64 3.45 -4.25
N VAL A 17 7.79 2.58 -4.82
CA VAL A 17 6.89 1.72 -4.03
C VAL A 17 7.62 0.46 -3.62
N ASN A 18 7.85 0.28 -2.31
CA ASN A 18 8.57 -0.85 -1.74
C ASN A 18 7.65 -2.04 -1.38
N ASN A 19 8.24 -3.12 -0.85
CA ASN A 19 7.56 -4.35 -0.47
C ASN A 19 6.74 -4.28 0.83
N ARG A 20 6.69 -3.10 1.50
CA ARG A 20 5.89 -2.83 2.71
C ARG A 20 4.67 -1.96 2.42
N ALA A 21 4.44 -1.62 1.14
CA ALA A 21 3.34 -0.74 0.74
C ALA A 21 1.97 -1.40 0.91
N GLY A 22 0.95 -0.58 1.14
CA GLY A 22 -0.46 -0.96 1.03
C GLY A 22 -0.93 -0.90 -0.42
N GLY A 23 -1.95 -1.67 -0.77
CA GLY A 23 -2.38 -1.80 -2.14
C GLY A 23 -1.35 -2.55 -2.98
N HIS A 24 -1.10 -2.11 -4.20
CA HIS A 24 -0.07 -2.70 -5.04
C HIS A 24 1.31 -2.49 -4.40
N LEU A 25 2.02 -3.58 -4.20
CA LEU A 25 3.33 -3.56 -3.54
C LEU A 25 4.47 -3.79 -4.54
N GLY A 26 5.62 -3.20 -4.24
CA GLY A 26 6.86 -3.47 -4.93
C GLY A 26 7.49 -4.80 -4.48
N SER A 27 8.57 -5.18 -5.11
CA SER A 27 9.33 -6.42 -4.79
C SER A 27 10.56 -6.17 -3.92
N HIS A 28 11.04 -4.93 -3.84
CA HIS A 28 12.31 -4.55 -3.20
C HIS A 28 12.08 -3.86 -1.85
N SER A 29 13.10 -3.93 -0.98
CA SER A 29 13.16 -3.10 0.22
C SER A 29 13.37 -1.62 -0.15
N MET A 30 13.21 -0.70 0.82
CA MET A 30 13.50 0.72 0.54
C MET A 30 15.01 0.93 0.29
N GLU A 31 15.86 0.21 1.00
CA GLU A 31 17.32 0.26 0.86
C GLU A 31 17.78 -0.19 -0.53
N ASP A 32 17.25 -1.33 -1.01
CA ASP A 32 17.58 -1.86 -2.34
C ASP A 32 17.08 -0.93 -3.44
N MET A 33 15.89 -0.35 -3.29
CA MET A 33 15.34 0.60 -4.26
C MET A 33 16.16 1.87 -4.34
N TYR A 34 16.56 2.43 -3.20
CA TYR A 34 17.41 3.61 -3.19
C TYR A 34 18.74 3.32 -3.88
N LYS A 35 19.41 2.21 -3.52
CA LYS A 35 20.67 1.78 -4.13
C LYS A 35 20.59 1.59 -5.65
N GLU A 36 19.43 1.14 -6.16
CA GLU A 36 19.23 0.93 -7.60
C GLU A 36 18.94 2.24 -8.36
N LEU A 37 18.34 3.24 -7.69
CA LEU A 37 17.75 4.40 -8.37
C LEU A 37 18.46 5.73 -8.08
N ASN A 38 19.32 5.83 -7.05
CA ASN A 38 19.98 7.07 -6.65
C ASN A 38 20.84 7.71 -7.76
N ASP A 39 21.45 6.90 -8.63
CA ASP A 39 22.30 7.37 -9.73
C ASP A 39 21.51 7.99 -10.90
N LEU A 40 20.16 7.98 -10.84
CA LEU A 40 19.33 8.54 -11.90
C LEU A 40 19.25 10.08 -11.84
N GLY A 41 19.71 10.71 -10.75
CA GLY A 41 19.76 12.17 -10.60
C GLY A 41 18.39 12.85 -10.50
N LEU A 42 17.35 12.11 -10.12
CA LEU A 42 15.99 12.62 -9.91
C LEU A 42 15.57 12.50 -8.44
N PRO A 43 14.71 13.38 -7.94
CA PRO A 43 14.10 13.23 -6.62
C PRO A 43 13.41 11.87 -6.46
N LEU A 44 13.72 11.18 -5.35
CA LEU A 44 13.17 9.87 -5.01
C LEU A 44 12.25 9.97 -3.80
N ILE A 45 10.99 9.60 -3.95
CA ILE A 45 9.98 9.59 -2.90
C ILE A 45 9.72 8.15 -2.45
N CYS A 46 10.02 7.83 -1.19
CA CYS A 46 9.78 6.49 -0.64
C CYS A 46 8.30 6.27 -0.33
N ALA A 47 7.72 5.19 -0.86
CA ALA A 47 6.33 4.81 -0.60
C ALA A 47 6.25 3.39 -0.05
N GLY A 48 5.59 3.24 1.11
CA GLY A 48 5.31 1.94 1.74
C GLY A 48 6.01 1.72 3.08
N GLY A 49 5.23 1.23 4.04
CA GLY A 49 5.72 0.89 5.38
C GLY A 49 6.02 2.08 6.29
N ILE A 50 5.66 3.30 5.89
CA ILE A 50 5.94 4.52 6.65
C ILE A 50 4.66 4.96 7.35
N GLY A 51 4.67 4.98 8.67
CA GLY A 51 3.52 5.33 9.51
C GLY A 51 3.87 6.23 10.69
N SER A 52 5.15 6.34 11.04
CA SER A 52 5.66 7.17 12.13
C SER A 52 6.87 8.00 11.71
N GLU A 53 7.32 8.84 12.63
CA GLU A 53 8.53 9.64 12.49
C GLU A 53 9.80 8.79 12.34
N ILE A 54 9.82 7.60 12.96
CA ILE A 54 10.98 6.71 12.90
C ILE A 54 11.20 6.19 11.48
N GLU A 55 10.14 5.71 10.82
CA GLU A 55 10.23 5.25 9.44
C GLU A 55 10.47 6.42 8.47
N LEU A 56 9.89 7.59 8.75
CA LEU A 56 10.17 8.80 7.98
C LEU A 56 11.65 9.16 8.07
N TYR A 57 12.20 9.26 9.29
CA TYR A 57 13.63 9.53 9.50
C TYR A 57 14.52 8.50 8.80
N LYS A 58 14.17 7.21 8.92
CA LYS A 58 14.90 6.12 8.25
C LYS A 58 14.95 6.32 6.74
N ALA A 59 13.82 6.66 6.11
CA ALA A 59 13.78 6.89 4.65
C ALA A 59 14.65 8.08 4.24
N LEU A 60 14.56 9.20 4.97
CA LEU A 60 15.38 10.39 4.71
C LEU A 60 16.88 10.12 4.94
N LYS A 61 17.24 9.36 5.99
CA LYS A 61 18.63 8.97 6.27
C LYS A 61 19.23 8.05 5.22
N ILE A 62 18.43 7.23 4.55
CA ILE A 62 18.87 6.41 3.41
C ILE A 62 19.22 7.32 2.22
N GLY A 63 18.56 8.48 2.09
CA GLY A 63 18.78 9.49 1.06
C GLY A 63 17.56 9.80 0.21
N PHE A 64 16.36 9.27 0.54
CA PHE A 64 15.13 9.68 -0.14
C PHE A 64 14.83 11.15 0.14
N ASP A 65 14.35 11.88 -0.88
CA ASP A 65 14.00 13.30 -0.77
C ASP A 65 12.66 13.53 -0.06
N GLY A 66 11.86 12.49 0.08
CA GLY A 66 10.58 12.55 0.76
C GLY A 66 9.89 11.21 0.87
N VAL A 67 8.69 11.22 1.43
CA VAL A 67 7.89 10.01 1.64
C VAL A 67 6.44 10.18 1.18
N GLN A 68 5.82 9.08 0.79
CA GLN A 68 4.37 8.98 0.55
C GLN A 68 3.74 8.03 1.57
N MET A 69 2.77 8.55 2.33
CA MET A 69 2.07 7.83 3.38
C MET A 69 0.59 7.66 3.01
N GLY A 70 0.13 6.42 2.81
CA GLY A 70 -1.28 6.13 2.53
C GLY A 70 -2.03 5.66 3.78
N THR A 71 -1.67 4.49 4.30
CA THR A 71 -2.36 3.81 5.41
C THR A 71 -2.51 4.69 6.65
N ARG A 72 -1.48 5.49 7.00
CA ARG A 72 -1.53 6.42 8.13
C ARG A 72 -2.65 7.45 7.98
N PHE A 73 -2.80 8.04 6.79
CA PHE A 73 -3.82 9.06 6.54
C PHE A 73 -5.21 8.47 6.26
N VAL A 74 -5.33 7.19 5.88
CA VAL A 74 -6.62 6.49 5.89
C VAL A 74 -7.18 6.42 7.31
N ALA A 75 -6.31 6.23 8.32
CA ALA A 75 -6.68 6.26 9.74
C ALA A 75 -6.71 7.69 10.33
N SER A 76 -7.04 8.70 9.53
CA SER A 76 -7.25 10.06 10.02
C SER A 76 -8.74 10.40 10.17
N THR A 77 -9.04 11.41 11.00
CA THR A 77 -10.41 11.89 11.21
C THR A 77 -11.01 12.49 9.95
N GLU A 78 -10.19 13.13 9.11
CA GLU A 78 -10.60 13.80 7.88
C GLU A 78 -10.82 12.83 6.71
N CYS A 79 -10.28 11.62 6.79
CA CYS A 79 -10.50 10.64 5.74
C CYS A 79 -11.95 10.16 5.74
N ASN A 80 -12.65 10.42 4.64
CA ASN A 80 -14.05 10.02 4.46
C ASN A 80 -14.17 8.55 4.03
N THR A 81 -13.68 7.63 4.87
CA THR A 81 -13.83 6.18 4.69
C THR A 81 -14.67 5.57 5.81
N LEU A 82 -15.01 4.28 5.68
CA LEU A 82 -15.78 3.56 6.70
C LEU A 82 -14.99 3.51 8.03
N GLU A 83 -15.67 3.76 9.16
CA GLU A 83 -15.05 3.67 10.48
C GLU A 83 -14.51 2.26 10.79
N ASP A 84 -15.19 1.21 10.30
CA ASP A 84 -14.71 -0.17 10.39
C ASP A 84 -13.33 -0.35 9.73
N TYR A 85 -13.06 0.39 8.64
CA TYR A 85 -11.75 0.34 7.97
C TYR A 85 -10.67 1.02 8.82
N LYS A 86 -10.95 2.20 9.37
CA LYS A 86 -10.01 2.91 10.26
C LYS A 86 -9.70 2.07 11.50
N THR A 87 -10.74 1.49 12.10
CA THR A 87 -10.63 0.59 13.26
C THR A 87 -9.81 -0.67 12.92
N ALA A 88 -10.02 -1.24 11.72
CA ALA A 88 -9.25 -2.38 11.28
C ALA A 88 -7.75 -2.05 11.10
N ILE A 89 -7.41 -0.84 10.65
CA ILE A 89 -6.02 -0.37 10.56
C ILE A 89 -5.39 -0.25 11.96
N VAL A 90 -6.10 0.37 12.91
CA VAL A 90 -5.60 0.59 14.28
C VAL A 90 -5.40 -0.72 15.05
N ASN A 91 -6.24 -1.72 14.78
CA ASN A 91 -6.18 -3.02 15.46
C ASN A 91 -5.27 -4.04 14.76
N ALA A 92 -4.79 -3.74 13.56
CA ALA A 92 -3.95 -4.67 12.80
C ALA A 92 -2.48 -4.61 13.26
N SER A 93 -1.86 -5.78 13.32
CA SER A 93 -0.43 -5.95 13.44
C SER A 93 0.24 -6.10 12.06
N GLU A 94 1.56 -6.08 12.01
CA GLU A 94 2.29 -6.30 10.74
C GLU A 94 2.02 -7.70 10.15
N GLU A 95 1.80 -8.71 11.00
CA GLU A 95 1.50 -10.10 10.63
C GLU A 95 0.11 -10.25 10.01
N ASP A 96 -0.80 -9.30 10.27
CA ASP A 96 -2.13 -9.28 9.68
C ASP A 96 -2.12 -8.75 8.24
N ILE A 97 -0.99 -8.16 7.80
CA ILE A 97 -0.86 -7.69 6.42
C ILE A 97 -0.42 -8.84 5.52
N VAL A 98 -1.33 -9.24 4.65
CA VAL A 98 -1.12 -10.35 3.72
C VAL A 98 -1.22 -9.90 2.28
N SER A 99 -0.43 -10.53 1.41
CA SER A 99 -0.51 -10.28 -0.03
C SER A 99 -1.50 -11.23 -0.70
N THR A 100 -2.32 -10.71 -1.60
CA THR A 100 -3.26 -11.48 -2.42
C THR A 100 -3.28 -11.01 -3.87
N THR A 101 -3.41 -11.94 -4.80
CA THR A 101 -3.59 -11.65 -6.23
C THR A 101 -5.06 -11.67 -6.67
N ARG A 102 -5.98 -12.01 -5.75
CA ARG A 102 -7.41 -12.23 -6.07
C ARG A 102 -8.15 -10.99 -6.54
N LEU A 103 -7.69 -9.80 -6.17
CA LEU A 103 -8.38 -8.55 -6.50
C LEU A 103 -8.12 -8.13 -7.95
N THR A 104 -6.85 -8.09 -8.34
CA THR A 104 -6.41 -7.49 -9.59
C THR A 104 -5.52 -8.41 -10.45
N GLY A 105 -5.21 -9.62 -9.95
CA GLY A 105 -4.22 -10.50 -10.59
C GLY A 105 -2.76 -10.04 -10.39
N VAL A 106 -2.56 -8.92 -9.68
CA VAL A 106 -1.25 -8.41 -9.24
C VAL A 106 -1.23 -8.46 -7.71
N PRO A 107 -0.08 -8.70 -7.07
CA PRO A 107 0.02 -8.72 -5.62
C PRO A 107 -0.44 -7.40 -4.99
N VAL A 108 -1.42 -7.48 -4.07
CA VAL A 108 -1.98 -6.36 -3.32
C VAL A 108 -1.92 -6.70 -1.83
N SER A 109 -1.41 -5.77 -1.02
CA SER A 109 -1.41 -5.89 0.43
C SER A 109 -2.76 -5.49 1.02
N VAL A 110 -3.31 -6.37 1.88
CA VAL A 110 -4.58 -6.17 2.56
C VAL A 110 -4.50 -6.66 4.01
N ILE A 111 -5.36 -6.13 4.87
CA ILE A 111 -5.55 -6.66 6.22
C ILE A 111 -6.27 -8.00 6.13
N LYS A 112 -5.73 -9.02 6.79
CA LYS A 112 -6.32 -10.35 6.90
C LYS A 112 -7.63 -10.26 7.67
N SER A 113 -8.75 -10.54 7.01
CA SER A 113 -10.08 -10.63 7.64
C SER A 113 -10.40 -12.07 8.06
N GLU A 114 -11.33 -12.24 9.00
CA GLU A 114 -11.90 -13.55 9.31
C GLU A 114 -12.46 -14.20 8.04
N GLY A 115 -11.99 -15.42 7.73
CA GLY A 115 -12.34 -16.13 6.49
C GLY A 115 -11.48 -15.80 5.28
N PHE A 116 -10.41 -14.99 5.44
CA PHE A 116 -9.40 -14.84 4.40
C PHE A 116 -8.79 -16.22 4.08
N ARG A 117 -9.14 -16.75 2.91
CA ARG A 117 -8.48 -17.95 2.39
C ARG A 117 -7.19 -17.53 1.69
N LYS A 118 -6.05 -18.00 2.20
CA LYS A 118 -4.78 -17.90 1.50
C LYS A 118 -4.98 -18.33 0.05
N ASP A 119 -4.37 -17.62 -0.88
CA ASP A 119 -4.42 -17.98 -2.31
C ASP A 119 -3.82 -19.39 -2.50
N ASN A 120 -4.67 -20.40 -2.41
CA ASN A 120 -4.29 -21.79 -2.63
C ASN A 120 -4.34 -22.08 -4.15
N THR A 121 -3.71 -21.22 -4.92
CA THR A 121 -3.81 -21.23 -6.37
C THR A 121 -2.44 -21.47 -7.00
N TRP A 122 -1.82 -22.59 -6.63
CA TRP A 122 -0.70 -23.11 -7.41
C TRP A 122 -1.03 -23.15 -8.92
N LEU A 123 -2.21 -23.64 -9.28
CA LEU A 123 -2.73 -23.60 -10.65
C LEU A 123 -2.87 -22.18 -11.20
N PHE A 124 -3.34 -21.25 -10.37
CA PHE A 124 -3.53 -19.85 -10.78
C PHE A 124 -2.20 -19.11 -10.93
N LYS A 125 -1.26 -19.35 -10.02
CA LYS A 125 0.10 -18.82 -10.10
C LYS A 125 0.79 -19.32 -11.37
N LYS A 126 0.69 -20.64 -11.66
CA LYS A 126 1.22 -21.23 -12.88
C LYS A 126 0.57 -20.66 -14.16
N LEU A 127 -0.73 -20.33 -14.12
CA LEU A 127 -1.44 -19.70 -15.24
C LEU A 127 -0.98 -18.25 -15.45
N LEU A 128 -0.77 -17.47 -14.38
CA LEU A 128 -0.27 -16.10 -14.44
C LEU A 128 1.21 -16.00 -14.85
N GLU A 129 1.99 -17.06 -14.66
CA GLU A 129 3.39 -17.19 -15.10
C GLU A 129 3.50 -17.76 -16.53
N SER A 130 2.40 -18.25 -17.11
CA SER A 130 2.36 -18.85 -18.44
C SER A 130 2.31 -17.82 -19.58
N ARG A 131 2.49 -18.31 -20.83
CA ARG A 131 2.29 -17.50 -22.07
C ARG A 131 0.91 -16.83 -22.14
N PHE A 132 -0.06 -17.30 -21.37
CA PHE A 132 -1.44 -16.77 -21.32
C PHE A 132 -1.68 -15.75 -20.22
N LYS A 133 -0.63 -15.23 -19.55
CA LYS A 133 -0.71 -14.27 -18.43
C LYS A 133 -1.62 -13.05 -18.71
N HIS A 134 -1.58 -12.51 -19.93
CA HIS A 134 -2.42 -11.36 -20.30
C HIS A 134 -3.90 -11.72 -20.39
N LYS A 135 -4.24 -12.86 -20.97
CA LYS A 135 -5.64 -13.35 -21.04
C LYS A 135 -6.16 -13.72 -19.64
N ALA A 136 -5.34 -14.36 -18.81
CA ALA A 136 -5.69 -14.69 -17.43
C ALA A 136 -5.94 -13.42 -16.59
N ARG A 137 -5.12 -12.38 -16.71
CA ARG A 137 -5.33 -11.08 -16.05
C ARG A 137 -6.60 -10.39 -16.53
N MET A 138 -6.89 -10.42 -17.85
CA MET A 138 -8.11 -9.85 -18.41
C MET A 138 -9.36 -10.54 -17.86
N ILE A 139 -9.38 -11.87 -17.78
CA ILE A 139 -10.49 -12.65 -17.22
C ILE A 139 -10.67 -12.33 -15.73
N LEU A 140 -9.59 -12.18 -14.97
CA LEU A 140 -9.63 -11.79 -13.55
C LEU A 140 -10.22 -10.39 -13.37
N ASN A 141 -9.75 -9.42 -14.14
CA ASN A 141 -10.27 -8.06 -14.09
C ASN A 141 -11.76 -8.02 -14.45
N LEU A 142 -12.17 -8.77 -15.49
CA LEU A 142 -13.57 -8.88 -15.88
C LEU A 142 -14.41 -9.54 -14.78
N SER A 143 -13.92 -10.63 -14.19
CA SER A 143 -14.59 -11.32 -13.07
C SER A 143 -14.68 -10.46 -11.81
N SER A 144 -13.67 -9.60 -11.55
CA SER A 144 -13.70 -8.66 -10.42
C SER A 144 -14.73 -7.54 -10.62
N LEU A 145 -14.89 -7.05 -11.86
CA LEU A 145 -15.94 -6.09 -12.23
C LEU A 145 -17.35 -6.67 -12.10
N PHE A 146 -17.55 -7.93 -12.55
CA PHE A 146 -18.84 -8.62 -12.36
C PHE A 146 -19.12 -8.88 -10.89
N ARG A 147 -18.10 -9.24 -10.11
CA ARG A 147 -18.21 -9.47 -8.67
C ARG A 147 -18.54 -8.18 -7.94
N SER A 148 -17.86 -7.06 -8.24
CA SER A 148 -18.14 -5.76 -7.64
C SER A 148 -19.57 -5.28 -7.99
N LYS A 149 -20.02 -5.41 -9.24
CA LYS A 149 -21.42 -5.11 -9.64
C LYS A 149 -22.43 -5.99 -8.92
N TYR A 150 -22.15 -7.28 -8.75
CA TYR A 150 -23.02 -8.20 -8.01
C TYR A 150 -23.12 -7.81 -6.53
N TYR A 151 -22.01 -7.44 -5.90
CA TYR A 151 -21.98 -7.00 -4.51
C TYR A 151 -22.67 -5.63 -4.31
N LEU A 152 -22.48 -4.69 -5.22
CA LEU A 152 -23.18 -3.39 -5.19
C LEU A 152 -24.70 -3.57 -5.35
N LYS A 153 -25.15 -4.46 -6.24
CA LYS A 153 -26.58 -4.74 -6.45
C LYS A 153 -27.22 -5.47 -5.25
N LYS A 154 -26.46 -6.32 -4.54
CA LYS A 154 -26.94 -7.07 -3.38
C LYS A 154 -27.02 -6.20 -2.12
N ASN A 155 -26.27 -5.10 -2.05
CA ASN A 155 -26.21 -4.21 -0.89
C ASN A 155 -27.30 -3.14 -0.81
N ASN A 156 -28.13 -2.99 -1.83
CA ASN A 156 -29.32 -2.14 -1.77
C ASN A 156 -30.45 -2.72 -0.89
N GLY A 157 -30.25 -3.89 -0.26
CA GLY A 157 -31.15 -4.48 0.71
C GLY A 157 -30.56 -4.48 2.13
N LYS A 158 -31.36 -4.17 3.15
CA LYS A 158 -31.07 -3.94 4.56
C LYS A 158 -30.28 -5.05 5.35
N ASN A 159 -29.56 -5.93 4.70
CA ASN A 159 -28.73 -6.98 5.32
C ASN A 159 -27.27 -6.91 4.87
N SER A 160 -26.59 -5.78 5.15
CA SER A 160 -25.17 -5.59 4.85
C SER A 160 -24.19 -6.21 5.88
N LYS A 161 -24.62 -7.22 6.62
CA LYS A 161 -23.73 -7.98 7.51
C LYS A 161 -22.99 -9.06 6.72
N LYS A 162 -21.71 -8.85 6.47
CA LYS A 162 -20.67 -9.71 5.83
C LYS A 162 -20.40 -9.51 4.34
N ILE A 163 -20.09 -8.31 3.95
CA ILE A 163 -19.07 -8.18 2.91
C ILE A 163 -17.73 -8.30 3.65
N GLN A 164 -16.95 -9.31 3.32
CA GLN A 164 -15.53 -9.34 3.68
C GLN A 164 -14.86 -8.19 2.95
N SER A 165 -14.85 -7.03 3.59
CA SER A 165 -14.19 -5.84 3.09
C SER A 165 -12.70 -6.12 3.14
N LEU A 166 -12.08 -6.35 1.98
CA LEU A 166 -10.63 -6.45 1.89
C LEU A 166 -10.08 -5.03 2.03
N TYR A 167 -9.72 -4.66 3.23
CA TYR A 167 -9.13 -3.37 3.53
C TYR A 167 -7.67 -3.36 3.09
N SER A 168 -7.34 -2.49 2.17
CA SER A 168 -5.98 -2.32 1.67
C SER A 168 -5.13 -1.57 2.70
N ALA A 169 -4.07 -2.17 3.21
CA ALA A 169 -3.15 -1.52 4.13
C ALA A 169 -1.72 -2.01 3.93
N GLY A 170 -0.77 -1.14 4.22
CA GLY A 170 0.66 -1.48 4.26
C GLY A 170 1.11 -1.89 5.65
N LYS A 171 2.35 -2.34 5.73
CA LYS A 171 2.96 -2.79 6.98
C LYS A 171 3.16 -1.68 8.02
N SER A 172 2.92 -0.41 7.66
CA SER A 172 2.89 0.72 8.59
C SER A 172 1.79 0.64 9.65
N VAL A 173 0.83 -0.27 9.55
CA VAL A 173 -0.22 -0.47 10.57
C VAL A 173 0.36 -0.66 11.97
N HIS A 174 1.53 -1.30 12.09
CA HIS A 174 2.17 -1.57 13.39
C HIS A 174 2.54 -0.31 14.19
N THR A 175 2.58 0.87 13.54
CA THR A 175 2.85 2.17 14.20
C THR A 175 1.60 3.03 14.34
N ILE A 176 0.42 2.53 13.93
CA ILE A 176 -0.83 3.28 13.92
C ILE A 176 -1.74 2.75 15.03
N HIS A 177 -1.75 3.40 16.20
CA HIS A 177 -2.45 2.92 17.39
C HIS A 177 -3.74 3.69 17.69
N LYS A 178 -4.02 4.78 16.96
CA LYS A 178 -5.22 5.62 17.14
C LYS A 178 -5.57 6.36 15.86
N ILE A 179 -6.85 6.72 15.75
CA ILE A 179 -7.34 7.63 14.73
C ILE A 179 -7.07 9.06 15.20
N GLU A 180 -6.36 9.85 14.41
CA GLU A 180 -5.96 11.21 14.73
C GLU A 180 -6.27 12.16 13.58
N SER A 181 -6.29 13.48 13.85
CA SER A 181 -6.38 14.46 12.77
C SER A 181 -5.11 14.47 11.91
N ALA A 182 -5.25 14.77 10.64
CA ALA A 182 -4.11 14.95 9.73
C ALA A 182 -3.13 16.02 10.27
N THR A 183 -3.64 17.07 10.89
CA THR A 183 -2.84 18.10 11.57
C THR A 183 -2.00 17.51 12.69
N SER A 184 -2.59 16.68 13.56
CA SER A 184 -1.86 16.02 14.66
C SER A 184 -0.78 15.08 14.12
N ILE A 185 -1.10 14.29 13.09
CA ILE A 185 -0.14 13.41 12.43
C ILE A 185 1.05 14.21 11.89
N MET A 186 0.80 15.31 11.18
CA MET A 186 1.86 16.15 10.62
C MET A 186 2.69 16.85 11.69
N GLN A 187 2.07 17.28 12.81
CA GLN A 187 2.79 17.86 13.93
C GLN A 187 3.76 16.85 14.58
N HIS A 188 3.30 15.61 14.83
CA HIS A 188 4.17 14.56 15.38
C HIS A 188 5.35 14.25 14.43
N LEU A 189 5.07 14.12 13.13
CA LEU A 189 6.11 13.89 12.14
C LEU A 189 7.13 15.05 12.09
N GLY A 190 6.67 16.30 12.16
CA GLY A 190 7.53 17.49 12.09
C GLY A 190 8.34 17.75 13.36
N GLN A 191 7.76 17.51 14.54
CA GLN A 191 8.45 17.73 15.82
C GLN A 191 9.59 16.75 16.08
N SER A 192 9.46 15.52 15.59
CA SER A 192 10.44 14.46 15.80
C SER A 192 11.61 14.51 14.84
N ILE A 193 11.50 15.29 13.76
CA ILE A 193 12.57 15.50 12.79
C ILE A 193 13.24 16.83 13.09
N ASN A 194 14.30 16.78 13.88
CA ASN A 194 15.18 17.92 13.97
C ASN A 194 15.97 18.01 12.65
N ILE A 195 15.51 18.90 11.75
CA ILE A 195 16.05 19.07 10.38
C ILE A 195 17.57 19.29 10.41
N SER A 196 18.10 19.91 11.48
CA SER A 196 19.53 20.08 11.69
C SER A 196 20.32 18.76 11.81
N ASN A 197 19.66 17.64 12.17
CA ASN A 197 20.30 16.32 12.28
C ASN A 197 20.20 15.48 11.00
N ILE A 198 19.51 15.97 9.97
CA ILE A 198 19.36 15.27 8.67
C ILE A 198 20.47 15.66 7.70
N TYR A 199 20.99 16.88 7.85
CA TYR A 199 22.00 17.47 6.95
C TYR A 199 23.41 17.54 7.56
N ASN A 200 23.64 17.02 8.76
CA ASN A 200 24.95 16.79 9.39
C ASN A 200 25.27 15.28 9.39
#